data_70ee93e0cfb1ac5550a816ee35b0ffb8
#
_entry.id   70ee93e0cfb1ac5550a816ee35b0ffb8
#
_cell.length_a   1.000
_cell.length_b   1.000
_cell.length_c   1.000
_cell.angle_alpha   90.00
_cell.angle_beta   90.00
_cell.angle_gamma   90.00
#
_symmetry.space_group_name_H-M   'P 1'
#
loop_
_entity.id
_entity.type
_entity.pdbx_description
1 polymer ?
#
loop_
_entity_poly.entity_id
_entity_poly.type
_entity_poly.pdbx_seq_one_letter_code
_entity_poly.pdbx_strand_id
1 'polypeptide(L)'
;MKINIPLDSVKKQIREEFRIAPLVTPEMREAEDLWMQIWMGTPPWANDQDRTINFAKAVTGEAARLATMGVSVELSGSTRADWLQERLNEELIPFLRDMVDVGCAAGMFLLKPTPDSIGLYTPPEFTITAVDNRKRVTGVVLYDTKATPDYYYVKAEYHRYDGMHYVVSNRAFRLAKGKTSASRVNLDEVPDWVGILPDAVLDDTAPLFAVCTMPDANNIDGGACGMSIYANALPELRGLDVAWSAMVDEIQDSRSIALVDDRLLREPGRKNVSVRLPRYVQNVAGSAAESFYKEIDRKLKTGERQTGINMLL
;
A
#
# COMPACT_ATOMS: atom_id res chain seq x y z
N MET A 1 -4.00 -10.47 -5.85
CA MET A 1 -5.30 -10.01 -5.30
C MET A 1 -5.20 -10.12 -3.79
N LYS A 2 -4.94 -9.00 -3.07
CA LYS A 2 -4.90 -9.03 -1.60
C LYS A 2 -6.30 -9.33 -1.10
N ILE A 3 -6.45 -10.44 -0.40
CA ILE A 3 -7.72 -10.83 0.22
C ILE A 3 -7.90 -9.88 1.41
N ASN A 4 -8.92 -9.03 1.36
CA ASN A 4 -9.24 -8.13 2.46
C ASN A 4 -9.86 -8.96 3.60
N ILE A 5 -9.01 -9.53 4.44
CA ILE A 5 -9.42 -10.29 5.62
C ILE A 5 -9.64 -9.28 6.75
N PRO A 6 -10.69 -9.38 7.55
CA PRO A 6 -10.85 -8.60 8.78
C PRO A 6 -9.85 -9.09 9.84
N LEU A 7 -8.56 -8.82 9.58
CA LEU A 7 -7.44 -9.34 10.35
C LEU A 7 -7.44 -8.81 11.80
N ASP A 8 -8.00 -7.64 12.04
CA ASP A 8 -7.97 -7.00 13.36
C ASP A 8 -8.73 -7.80 14.43
N SER A 9 -9.86 -8.43 14.07
CA SER A 9 -10.59 -9.29 14.99
C SER A 9 -9.80 -10.55 15.34
N VAL A 10 -9.07 -11.11 14.38
CA VAL A 10 -8.21 -12.28 14.58
C VAL A 10 -6.97 -11.89 15.37
N LYS A 11 -6.35 -10.74 15.07
CA LYS A 11 -5.18 -10.21 15.79
C LYS A 11 -5.45 -10.03 17.29
N LYS A 12 -6.68 -9.67 17.68
CA LYS A 12 -7.06 -9.59 19.09
C LYS A 12 -6.93 -10.95 19.77
N GLN A 13 -7.50 -12.00 19.19
CA GLN A 13 -7.44 -13.35 19.74
C GLN A 13 -6.01 -13.93 19.75
N ILE A 14 -5.21 -13.63 18.71
CA ILE A 14 -3.80 -14.00 18.67
C ILE A 14 -3.03 -13.37 19.82
N ARG A 15 -3.30 -12.08 20.12
CA ARG A 15 -2.68 -11.39 21.27
C ARG A 15 -3.06 -12.02 22.61
N GLU A 16 -4.31 -12.40 22.78
CA GLU A 16 -4.79 -13.09 23.97
C GLU A 16 -4.16 -14.47 24.12
N GLU A 17 -4.09 -15.26 23.04
CA GLU A 17 -3.50 -16.60 23.03
C GLU A 17 -2.00 -16.57 23.39
N PHE A 18 -1.23 -15.68 22.76
CA PHE A 18 0.21 -15.55 23.03
C PHE A 18 0.54 -14.66 24.24
N ARG A 19 -0.45 -14.00 24.85
CA ARG A 19 -0.30 -13.05 25.96
C ARG A 19 0.68 -11.93 25.63
N ILE A 20 0.56 -11.36 24.43
CA ILE A 20 1.43 -10.31 23.93
C ILE A 20 0.73 -8.96 23.88
N ALA A 21 1.51 -7.89 24.12
CA ALA A 21 1.13 -6.53 23.83
C ALA A 21 1.88 -6.05 22.59
N PRO A 22 1.21 -5.50 21.55
CA PRO A 22 1.90 -4.92 20.43
C PRO A 22 2.64 -3.66 20.86
N LEU A 23 3.86 -3.47 20.34
CA LEU A 23 4.65 -2.25 20.59
C LEU A 23 4.28 -1.11 19.63
N VAL A 24 3.54 -1.42 18.57
CA VAL A 24 3.09 -0.44 17.58
C VAL A 24 1.85 0.27 18.09
N THR A 25 1.89 1.58 18.15
CA THR A 25 0.76 2.42 18.60
C THR A 25 -0.37 2.43 17.56
N PRO A 26 -1.62 2.77 17.96
CA PRO A 26 -2.72 2.96 17.00
C PRO A 26 -2.40 4.02 15.95
N GLU A 27 -1.80 5.13 16.35
CA GLU A 27 -1.43 6.26 15.48
C GLU A 27 -0.42 5.83 14.41
N MET A 28 0.56 5.01 14.79
CA MET A 28 1.54 4.47 13.85
C MET A 28 0.89 3.52 12.84
N ARG A 29 -0.07 2.68 13.26
CA ARG A 29 -0.81 1.80 12.34
C ARG A 29 -1.65 2.56 11.34
N GLU A 30 -2.36 3.59 11.81
CA GLU A 30 -3.14 4.46 10.93
C GLU A 30 -2.24 5.13 9.88
N ALA A 31 -1.02 5.54 10.28
CA ALA A 31 -0.04 6.10 9.36
C ALA A 31 0.46 5.05 8.35
N GLU A 32 0.81 3.85 8.80
CA GLU A 32 1.23 2.73 7.92
C GLU A 32 0.14 2.41 6.88
N ASP A 33 -1.11 2.32 7.32
CA ASP A 33 -2.26 2.03 6.44
C ASP A 33 -2.48 3.17 5.43
N LEU A 34 -2.35 4.42 5.85
CA LEU A 34 -2.46 5.60 5.00
C LEU A 34 -1.36 5.61 3.93
N TRP A 35 -0.10 5.37 4.32
CA TRP A 35 1.01 5.33 3.37
C TRP A 35 0.80 4.26 2.31
N MET A 36 0.38 3.06 2.72
CA MET A 36 0.13 1.98 1.77
C MET A 36 -1.04 2.27 0.82
N GLN A 37 -2.11 2.93 1.29
CA GLN A 37 -3.21 3.37 0.42
C GLN A 37 -2.71 4.37 -0.63
N ILE A 38 -1.91 5.35 -0.24
CA ILE A 38 -1.34 6.34 -1.15
C ILE A 38 -0.45 5.66 -2.19
N TRP A 39 0.45 4.76 -1.76
CA TRP A 39 1.33 4.01 -2.65
C TRP A 39 0.57 3.14 -3.66
N MET A 40 -0.56 2.55 -3.24
CA MET A 40 -1.45 1.78 -4.12
C MET A 40 -2.30 2.65 -5.06
N GLY A 41 -2.20 3.97 -4.99
CA GLY A 41 -2.98 4.90 -5.82
C GLY A 41 -4.45 5.03 -5.39
N THR A 42 -4.74 4.74 -4.14
CA THR A 42 -6.08 4.87 -3.54
C THR A 42 -6.04 5.74 -2.27
N PRO A 43 -5.47 6.96 -2.34
CA PRO A 43 -5.44 7.84 -1.18
C PRO A 43 -6.87 8.21 -0.74
N PRO A 44 -7.09 8.49 0.56
CA PRO A 44 -8.44 8.75 1.08
C PRO A 44 -9.10 10.02 0.54
N TRP A 45 -8.32 10.92 -0.08
CA TRP A 45 -8.85 12.11 -0.75
C TRP A 45 -9.20 11.88 -2.23
N ALA A 46 -8.80 10.74 -2.83
CA ALA A 46 -9.15 10.44 -4.21
C ALA A 46 -10.63 10.05 -4.32
N ASN A 47 -11.32 10.67 -5.27
CA ASN A 47 -12.73 10.44 -5.57
C ASN A 47 -12.98 10.67 -7.08
N ASP A 48 -14.24 10.74 -7.51
CA ASP A 48 -14.58 10.97 -8.92
C ASP A 48 -14.11 12.35 -9.45
N GLN A 49 -13.89 13.31 -8.57
CA GLN A 49 -13.45 14.67 -8.90
C GLN A 49 -11.93 14.83 -8.69
N ASP A 50 -11.41 14.36 -7.55
CA ASP A 50 -10.01 14.47 -7.21
C ASP A 50 -9.27 13.17 -7.61
N ARG A 51 -8.51 13.23 -8.70
CA ARG A 51 -7.74 12.11 -9.23
C ARG A 51 -6.33 12.13 -8.65
N THR A 52 -5.75 10.95 -8.45
CA THR A 52 -4.34 10.85 -8.05
C THR A 52 -3.45 10.59 -9.27
N ILE A 53 -2.29 11.24 -9.32
CA ILE A 53 -1.19 10.90 -10.24
C ILE A 53 -0.30 9.79 -9.68
N ASN A 54 -0.55 9.37 -8.45
CA ASN A 54 0.24 8.39 -7.70
C ASN A 54 1.75 8.72 -7.67
N PHE A 55 2.08 9.96 -7.35
CA PHE A 55 3.46 10.45 -7.31
C PHE A 55 4.30 9.72 -6.24
N ALA A 56 3.68 9.32 -5.14
CA ALA A 56 4.32 8.51 -4.09
C ALA A 56 4.95 7.23 -4.65
N LYS A 57 4.24 6.50 -5.53
CA LYS A 57 4.77 5.29 -6.18
C LYS A 57 5.97 5.60 -7.09
N ALA A 58 5.95 6.74 -7.77
CA ALA A 58 7.08 7.17 -8.61
C ALA A 58 8.32 7.47 -7.75
N VAL A 59 8.13 8.16 -6.62
CA VAL A 59 9.21 8.51 -5.68
C VAL A 59 9.83 7.25 -5.07
N THR A 60 9.02 6.31 -4.57
CA THR A 60 9.53 5.07 -3.97
C THR A 60 10.24 4.19 -4.99
N GLY A 61 9.70 4.07 -6.19
CA GLY A 61 10.31 3.30 -7.28
C GLY A 61 11.66 3.87 -7.72
N GLU A 62 11.81 5.20 -7.76
CA GLU A 62 13.08 5.85 -8.08
C GLU A 62 14.09 5.73 -6.92
N ALA A 63 13.64 5.92 -5.68
CA ALA A 63 14.49 5.70 -4.51
C ALA A 63 15.00 4.25 -4.45
N ALA A 64 14.14 3.27 -4.68
CA ALA A 64 14.53 1.86 -4.75
C ALA A 64 15.53 1.59 -5.88
N ARG A 65 15.30 2.17 -7.06
CA ARG A 65 16.23 2.06 -8.19
C ARG A 65 17.62 2.58 -7.83
N LEU A 66 17.68 3.76 -7.22
CA LEU A 66 18.94 4.37 -6.82
C LEU A 66 19.63 3.58 -5.71
N ALA A 67 18.89 3.14 -4.70
CA ALA A 67 19.44 2.39 -3.56
C ALA A 67 19.97 0.99 -3.95
N THR A 68 19.38 0.38 -4.98
CA THR A 68 19.77 -0.99 -5.40
C THR A 68 20.70 -1.01 -6.62
N MET A 69 20.93 0.14 -7.24
CA MET A 69 21.83 0.25 -8.38
C MET A 69 23.28 -0.03 -7.98
N GLY A 70 23.85 -1.10 -8.55
CA GLY A 70 25.23 -1.50 -8.28
C GLY A 70 25.46 -2.24 -6.96
N VAL A 71 24.38 -2.68 -6.28
CA VAL A 71 24.53 -3.57 -5.12
C VAL A 71 25.05 -4.93 -5.59
N SER A 72 26.17 -5.36 -5.04
CA SER A 72 26.69 -6.71 -5.18
C SER A 72 27.00 -7.28 -3.80
N VAL A 73 26.76 -8.58 -3.64
CA VAL A 73 27.11 -9.31 -2.41
C VAL A 73 28.01 -10.44 -2.81
N GLU A 74 29.20 -10.51 -2.20
CA GLU A 74 30.19 -11.54 -2.47
C GLU A 74 30.49 -12.31 -1.18
N LEU A 75 30.20 -13.60 -1.17
CA LEU A 75 30.52 -14.52 -0.10
C LEU A 75 31.57 -15.51 -0.62
N SER A 76 32.61 -15.70 0.16
CA SER A 76 33.70 -16.63 -0.23
C SER A 76 34.30 -17.32 0.99
N GLY A 77 35.07 -18.37 0.75
CA GLY A 77 35.91 -19.03 1.77
C GLY A 77 35.39 -20.36 2.30
N SER A 78 34.22 -20.86 1.86
CA SER A 78 33.74 -22.20 2.23
C SER A 78 32.63 -22.66 1.30
N THR A 79 32.41 -23.95 1.17
CA THR A 79 31.28 -24.55 0.44
C THR A 79 29.92 -24.02 0.92
N ARG A 80 29.79 -23.67 2.21
CA ARG A 80 28.59 -23.05 2.74
C ARG A 80 28.42 -21.61 2.20
N ALA A 81 29.52 -20.89 2.05
CA ALA A 81 29.47 -19.53 1.46
C ALA A 81 29.07 -19.59 -0.02
N ASP A 82 29.59 -20.56 -0.77
CA ASP A 82 29.24 -20.77 -2.17
C ASP A 82 27.73 -21.07 -2.34
N TRP A 83 27.20 -21.96 -1.49
CA TRP A 83 25.75 -22.25 -1.48
C TRP A 83 24.90 -21.03 -1.09
N LEU A 84 25.32 -20.26 -0.09
CA LEU A 84 24.62 -19.02 0.28
C LEU A 84 24.69 -17.96 -0.82
N GLN A 85 25.82 -17.86 -1.53
CA GLN A 85 25.98 -16.95 -2.67
C GLN A 85 24.99 -17.29 -3.79
N GLU A 86 24.83 -18.56 -4.11
CA GLU A 86 23.87 -19.02 -5.11
C GLU A 86 22.45 -18.64 -4.71
N ARG A 87 22.05 -18.90 -3.47
CA ARG A 87 20.73 -18.51 -2.94
C ARG A 87 20.48 -17.01 -2.95
N LEU A 88 21.47 -16.20 -2.58
CA LEU A 88 21.37 -14.75 -2.64
C LEU A 88 21.16 -14.25 -4.07
N ASN A 89 21.89 -14.81 -5.02
CA ASN A 89 21.81 -14.42 -6.42
C ASN A 89 20.48 -14.85 -7.07
N GLU A 90 19.89 -15.97 -6.65
CA GLU A 90 18.65 -16.48 -7.21
C GLU A 90 17.41 -15.89 -6.55
N GLU A 91 17.44 -15.69 -5.23
CA GLU A 91 16.24 -15.41 -4.43
C GLU A 91 16.19 -13.99 -3.85
N LEU A 92 17.32 -13.33 -3.58
CA LEU A 92 17.33 -12.01 -2.97
C LEU A 92 17.60 -10.90 -3.99
N ILE A 93 18.70 -11.00 -4.72
CA ILE A 93 19.16 -9.92 -5.60
C ILE A 93 18.15 -9.55 -6.69
N PRO A 94 17.49 -10.52 -7.38
CA PRO A 94 16.49 -10.20 -8.41
C PRO A 94 15.28 -9.43 -7.89
N PHE A 95 14.92 -9.63 -6.63
CA PHE A 95 13.74 -9.02 -6.00
C PHE A 95 14.08 -7.83 -5.08
N LEU A 96 15.38 -7.53 -4.90
CA LEU A 96 15.83 -6.51 -3.96
C LEU A 96 15.20 -5.14 -4.23
N ARG A 97 15.08 -4.75 -5.50
CA ARG A 97 14.46 -3.48 -5.89
C ARG A 97 12.99 -3.41 -5.46
N ASP A 98 12.22 -4.47 -5.69
CA ASP A 98 10.80 -4.50 -5.33
C ASP A 98 10.63 -4.51 -3.80
N MET A 99 11.51 -5.20 -3.08
CA MET A 99 11.53 -5.20 -1.62
C MET A 99 11.81 -3.81 -1.05
N VAL A 100 12.79 -3.11 -1.61
CA VAL A 100 13.14 -1.74 -1.20
C VAL A 100 12.04 -0.74 -1.57
N ASP A 101 11.41 -0.87 -2.75
CA ASP A 101 10.28 -0.01 -3.15
C ASP A 101 9.13 -0.11 -2.15
N VAL A 102 8.73 -1.34 -1.80
CA VAL A 102 7.69 -1.57 -0.79
C VAL A 102 8.15 -1.06 0.58
N GLY A 103 9.42 -1.26 0.94
CA GLY A 103 9.99 -0.76 2.18
C GLY A 103 9.97 0.76 2.27
N CYS A 104 10.31 1.45 1.19
CA CYS A 104 10.22 2.90 1.08
C CYS A 104 8.80 3.41 1.32
N ALA A 105 7.79 2.69 0.83
CA ALA A 105 6.39 3.03 1.03
C ALA A 105 5.92 2.73 2.46
N ALA A 106 6.20 1.54 2.97
CA ALA A 106 5.72 1.06 4.26
C ALA A 106 6.55 1.55 5.46
N GLY A 107 7.73 2.13 5.22
CA GLY A 107 8.69 2.54 6.24
C GLY A 107 9.58 1.40 6.72
N MET A 108 9.15 0.14 6.58
CA MET A 108 9.92 -1.05 6.94
C MET A 108 9.37 -2.28 6.22
N PHE A 109 10.18 -3.32 6.19
CA PHE A 109 9.77 -4.67 5.79
C PHE A 109 10.55 -5.72 6.58
N LEU A 110 10.03 -6.94 6.61
CA LEU A 110 10.66 -8.07 7.25
C LEU A 110 10.92 -9.16 6.23
N LEU A 111 12.11 -9.73 6.28
CA LEU A 111 12.52 -10.89 5.49
C LEU A 111 12.61 -12.11 6.41
N LYS A 112 12.11 -13.23 5.94
CA LYS A 112 12.19 -14.51 6.63
C LYS A 112 12.49 -15.61 5.63
N PRO A 113 13.47 -16.53 5.90
CA PRO A 113 13.66 -17.71 5.10
C PRO A 113 12.42 -18.61 5.18
N THR A 114 11.99 -19.10 4.04
CA THR A 114 11.00 -20.16 3.89
C THR A 114 11.66 -21.39 3.27
N PRO A 115 11.03 -22.58 3.28
CA PRO A 115 11.64 -23.77 2.67
C PRO A 115 12.05 -23.57 1.20
N ASP A 116 11.28 -22.78 0.46
CA ASP A 116 11.45 -22.65 -0.99
C ASP A 116 12.05 -21.29 -1.42
N SER A 117 12.03 -20.27 -0.55
CA SER A 117 12.44 -18.91 -0.92
C SER A 117 12.63 -18.00 0.29
N ILE A 118 12.80 -16.70 0.05
CA ILE A 118 12.78 -15.65 1.07
C ILE A 118 11.43 -14.95 1.05
N GLY A 119 10.66 -15.07 2.13
CA GLY A 119 9.40 -14.39 2.32
C GLY A 119 9.60 -12.92 2.67
N LEU A 120 8.84 -12.03 2.01
CA LEU A 120 8.74 -10.60 2.30
C LEU A 120 7.43 -10.31 3.02
N TYR A 121 7.52 -9.65 4.17
CA TYR A 121 6.38 -9.25 5.00
C TYR A 121 6.37 -7.74 5.17
N THR A 122 5.20 -7.13 4.96
CA THR A 122 4.95 -5.71 5.20
C THR A 122 4.26 -5.49 6.55
N PRO A 123 4.25 -4.27 7.14
CA PRO A 123 3.70 -4.03 8.48
C PRO A 123 2.32 -4.62 8.78
N PRO A 124 1.32 -4.66 7.86
CA PRO A 124 0.07 -5.36 8.13
C PRO A 124 0.19 -6.87 8.32
N GLU A 125 1.27 -7.48 7.81
CA GLU A 125 1.50 -8.93 7.81
C GLU A 125 2.31 -9.41 8.99
N PHE A 126 2.77 -8.49 9.85
CA PHE A 126 3.44 -8.85 11.11
C PHE A 126 3.11 -7.86 12.24
N THR A 127 3.45 -8.23 13.46
CA THR A 127 3.35 -7.37 14.64
C THR A 127 4.63 -7.47 15.44
N ILE A 128 5.24 -6.33 15.77
CA ILE A 128 6.43 -6.25 16.64
C ILE A 128 5.98 -6.46 18.09
N THR A 129 6.65 -7.37 18.80
CA THR A 129 6.33 -7.74 20.19
C THR A 129 7.48 -7.46 21.16
N ALA A 130 8.71 -7.39 20.68
CA ALA A 130 9.88 -7.10 21.48
C ALA A 130 10.96 -6.38 20.67
N VAL A 131 11.68 -5.50 21.35
CA VAL A 131 12.87 -4.80 20.83
C VAL A 131 13.97 -4.78 21.87
N ASP A 132 15.22 -4.69 21.41
CA ASP A 132 16.37 -4.49 22.29
C ASP A 132 16.55 -3.01 22.67
N ASN A 133 17.58 -2.71 23.48
CA ASN A 133 17.93 -1.36 23.93
C ASN A 133 18.36 -0.43 22.78
N ARG A 134 18.63 -0.97 21.58
CA ARG A 134 18.95 -0.22 20.36
C ARG A 134 17.77 -0.14 19.41
N LYS A 135 16.57 -0.46 19.88
CA LYS A 135 15.32 -0.53 19.11
C LYS A 135 15.35 -1.55 17.95
N ARG A 136 16.28 -2.51 17.95
CA ARG A 136 16.25 -3.60 16.98
C ARG A 136 15.18 -4.60 17.39
N VAL A 137 14.40 -5.04 16.41
CA VAL A 137 13.28 -5.98 16.63
C VAL A 137 13.84 -7.35 17.00
N THR A 138 13.43 -7.88 18.13
CA THR A 138 13.83 -9.19 18.67
C THR A 138 12.68 -10.17 18.82
N GLY A 139 11.44 -9.68 18.70
CA GLY A 139 10.24 -10.52 18.73
C GLY A 139 9.18 -10.03 17.79
N VAL A 140 8.57 -10.95 17.03
CA VAL A 140 7.51 -10.65 16.06
C VAL A 140 6.48 -11.77 16.01
N VAL A 141 5.26 -11.42 15.65
CA VAL A 141 4.25 -12.37 15.16
C VAL A 141 4.03 -12.12 13.67
N LEU A 142 4.24 -13.14 12.87
CA LEU A 142 3.96 -13.15 11.43
C LEU A 142 2.58 -13.74 11.17
N TYR A 143 1.89 -13.21 10.16
CA TYR A 143 0.56 -13.68 9.78
C TYR A 143 0.60 -14.25 8.36
N ASP A 144 0.28 -15.54 8.24
CA ASP A 144 0.01 -16.18 6.96
C ASP A 144 -1.50 -16.41 6.83
N THR A 145 -2.07 -16.01 5.68
CA THR A 145 -3.52 -15.97 5.51
C THR A 145 -3.95 -16.77 4.30
N LYS A 146 -4.96 -17.63 4.49
CA LYS A 146 -5.58 -18.41 3.43
C LYS A 146 -7.08 -18.17 3.41
N ALA A 147 -7.67 -18.14 2.22
CA ALA A 147 -9.12 -17.98 2.05
C ALA A 147 -9.70 -19.18 1.34
N THR A 148 -10.79 -19.68 1.88
CA THR A 148 -11.68 -20.66 1.24
C THR A 148 -13.03 -19.99 0.90
N PRO A 149 -13.97 -20.66 0.21
CA PRO A 149 -15.29 -20.09 -0.04
C PRO A 149 -16.00 -19.58 1.21
N ASP A 150 -15.90 -20.31 2.34
CA ASP A 150 -16.68 -20.04 3.55
C ASP A 150 -15.87 -19.41 4.69
N TYR A 151 -14.53 -19.56 4.68
CA TYR A 151 -13.68 -19.22 5.79
C TYR A 151 -12.43 -18.45 5.36
N TYR A 152 -11.92 -17.66 6.30
CA TYR A 152 -10.56 -17.18 6.33
C TYR A 152 -9.79 -17.96 7.39
N TYR A 153 -8.58 -18.42 7.03
CA TYR A 153 -7.64 -19.03 7.96
C TYR A 153 -6.44 -18.12 8.14
N VAL A 154 -6.02 -17.97 9.37
CA VAL A 154 -4.86 -17.15 9.74
C VAL A 154 -3.94 -18.00 10.60
N LYS A 155 -2.72 -18.25 10.11
CA LYS A 155 -1.64 -18.81 10.92
C LYS A 155 -0.86 -17.65 11.54
N ALA A 156 -0.70 -17.67 12.84
CA ALA A 156 0.17 -16.78 13.58
C ALA A 156 1.43 -17.52 13.98
N GLU A 157 2.57 -17.03 13.53
CA GLU A 157 3.89 -17.58 13.81
C GLU A 157 4.64 -16.61 14.71
N TYR A 158 4.78 -16.93 15.98
CA TYR A 158 5.39 -16.07 16.99
C TYR A 158 6.85 -16.43 17.24
N HIS A 159 7.74 -15.51 16.92
CA HIS A 159 9.17 -15.59 17.13
C HIS A 159 9.58 -14.79 18.36
N ARG A 160 10.25 -15.42 19.33
CA ARG A 160 10.71 -14.77 20.55
C ARG A 160 11.90 -15.47 21.20
N TYR A 161 12.54 -14.77 22.13
CA TYR A 161 13.45 -15.38 23.10
C TYR A 161 12.73 -15.60 24.43
N ASP A 162 12.95 -16.74 25.07
CA ASP A 162 12.46 -17.05 26.43
C ASP A 162 13.48 -16.72 27.53
N GLY A 163 14.59 -16.12 27.16
CA GLY A 163 15.74 -15.79 28.01
C GLY A 163 16.95 -16.67 27.78
N MET A 164 16.79 -17.88 27.24
CA MET A 164 17.88 -18.83 26.91
C MET A 164 17.81 -19.33 25.48
N HIS A 165 16.62 -19.57 24.96
CA HIS A 165 16.42 -20.22 23.66
C HIS A 165 15.58 -19.33 22.74
N TYR A 166 15.76 -19.55 21.46
CA TYR A 166 14.88 -18.98 20.44
C TYR A 166 13.68 -19.90 20.24
N VAL A 167 12.49 -19.35 20.43
CA VAL A 167 11.24 -20.13 20.39
C VAL A 167 10.36 -19.63 19.25
N VAL A 168 9.87 -20.57 18.43
CA VAL A 168 8.87 -20.32 17.40
C VAL A 168 7.59 -21.04 17.78
N SER A 169 6.49 -20.33 17.93
CA SER A 169 5.18 -20.88 18.26
C SER A 169 4.17 -20.62 17.15
N ASN A 170 3.53 -21.68 16.65
CA ASN A 170 2.55 -21.63 15.56
C ASN A 170 1.15 -21.89 16.08
N ARG A 171 0.18 -21.02 15.72
CA ARG A 171 -1.24 -21.18 16.05
C ARG A 171 -2.08 -20.83 14.84
N ALA A 172 -3.12 -21.63 14.59
CA ALA A 172 -4.05 -21.40 13.50
C ALA A 172 -5.41 -20.95 14.04
N PHE A 173 -6.02 -20.01 13.31
CA PHE A 173 -7.34 -19.46 13.61
C PHE A 173 -8.20 -19.50 12.35
N ARG A 174 -9.49 -19.77 12.53
CA ARG A 174 -10.50 -19.78 11.48
C ARG A 174 -11.56 -18.74 11.77
N LEU A 175 -11.82 -17.89 10.80
CA LEU A 175 -12.88 -16.89 10.82
C LEU A 175 -13.90 -17.19 9.71
N ALA A 176 -15.16 -17.45 10.06
CA ALA A 176 -16.21 -17.58 9.06
C ALA A 176 -16.48 -16.23 8.40
N LYS A 177 -16.70 -16.22 7.07
CA LYS A 177 -17.01 -15.00 6.33
C LYS A 177 -18.27 -14.33 6.88
N GLY A 178 -18.22 -13.02 7.10
CA GLY A 178 -19.30 -12.25 7.71
C GLY A 178 -19.38 -12.35 9.25
N LYS A 179 -18.46 -13.05 9.91
CA LYS A 179 -18.34 -13.09 11.38
C LYS A 179 -17.15 -12.23 11.85
N THR A 180 -17.22 -11.82 13.09
CA THR A 180 -16.17 -10.98 13.74
C THR A 180 -15.36 -11.76 14.79
N SER A 181 -15.76 -13.00 15.12
CA SER A 181 -15.05 -13.83 16.08
C SER A 181 -14.44 -15.03 15.37
N ALA A 182 -13.13 -15.20 15.50
CA ALA A 182 -12.42 -16.35 15.01
C ALA A 182 -12.38 -17.46 16.09
N SER A 183 -12.13 -18.69 15.68
CA SER A 183 -11.89 -19.82 16.57
C SER A 183 -10.51 -20.40 16.31
N ARG A 184 -9.84 -20.86 17.39
CA ARG A 184 -8.60 -21.63 17.25
C ARG A 184 -8.90 -22.96 16.58
N VAL A 185 -8.03 -23.38 15.68
CA VAL A 185 -8.11 -24.64 14.92
C VAL A 185 -6.73 -25.32 14.89
N ASN A 186 -6.69 -26.57 14.47
CA ASN A 186 -5.43 -27.26 14.25
C ASN A 186 -4.75 -26.77 12.97
N LEU A 187 -3.41 -26.75 12.96
CA LEU A 187 -2.63 -26.38 11.79
C LEU A 187 -2.94 -27.30 10.60
N ASP A 188 -3.13 -28.60 10.87
CA ASP A 188 -3.41 -29.62 9.85
C ASP A 188 -4.78 -29.46 9.15
N GLU A 189 -5.64 -28.55 9.60
CA GLU A 189 -6.87 -28.20 8.88
C GLU A 189 -6.61 -27.50 7.55
N VAL A 190 -5.43 -26.91 7.40
CA VAL A 190 -5.00 -26.24 6.17
C VAL A 190 -3.87 -27.05 5.52
N PRO A 191 -4.04 -27.56 4.28
CA PRO A 191 -3.06 -28.43 3.63
C PRO A 191 -1.64 -27.88 3.62
N ASP A 192 -1.47 -26.57 3.42
CA ASP A 192 -0.17 -25.89 3.36
C ASP A 192 0.54 -25.82 4.74
N TRP A 193 -0.15 -26.13 5.83
CA TRP A 193 0.39 -26.06 7.19
C TRP A 193 0.53 -27.43 7.85
N VAL A 194 0.23 -28.49 7.13
CA VAL A 194 0.40 -29.88 7.61
C VAL A 194 1.86 -30.12 7.95
N GLY A 195 2.11 -30.67 9.13
CA GLY A 195 3.46 -30.98 9.61
C GLY A 195 4.21 -29.82 10.24
N ILE A 196 3.63 -28.60 10.28
CA ILE A 196 4.22 -27.48 11.03
C ILE A 196 4.10 -27.76 12.53
N LEU A 197 5.21 -27.71 13.24
CA LEU A 197 5.23 -27.90 14.69
C LEU A 197 4.53 -26.74 15.41
N PRO A 198 3.62 -27.00 16.36
CA PRO A 198 2.98 -25.96 17.18
C PRO A 198 3.98 -25.13 17.97
N ASP A 199 5.05 -25.74 18.46
CA ASP A 199 6.14 -25.09 19.18
C ASP A 199 7.46 -25.73 18.81
N ALA A 200 8.46 -24.91 18.48
CA ALA A 200 9.83 -25.32 18.21
C ALA A 200 10.78 -24.49 19.06
N VAL A 201 11.70 -25.16 19.74
CA VAL A 201 12.75 -24.53 20.54
C VAL A 201 14.08 -24.77 19.85
N LEU A 202 14.80 -23.70 19.61
CA LEU A 202 16.07 -23.71 18.86
C LEU A 202 17.17 -23.14 19.74
N ASP A 203 18.35 -23.75 19.67
CA ASP A 203 19.55 -23.26 20.36
C ASP A 203 20.25 -22.14 19.57
N ASP A 204 19.46 -21.29 18.90
CA ASP A 204 19.97 -20.20 18.10
C ASP A 204 20.11 -18.92 18.91
N THR A 205 21.17 -18.16 18.60
CA THR A 205 21.47 -16.89 19.23
C THR A 205 21.02 -15.68 18.37
N ALA A 206 20.53 -15.93 17.15
CA ALA A 206 20.08 -14.91 16.23
C ALA A 206 18.62 -15.15 15.79
N PRO A 207 17.83 -14.10 15.58
CA PRO A 207 16.48 -14.23 15.03
C PRO A 207 16.50 -14.90 13.65
N LEU A 208 15.50 -15.75 13.38
CA LEU A 208 15.28 -16.35 12.06
C LEU A 208 14.54 -15.40 11.10
N PHE A 209 14.67 -14.11 11.30
CA PHE A 209 14.12 -13.05 10.44
C PHE A 209 15.07 -11.85 10.45
N ALA A 210 14.95 -11.01 9.44
CA ALA A 210 15.64 -9.72 9.37
C ALA A 210 14.60 -8.63 9.13
N VAL A 211 14.69 -7.55 9.91
CA VAL A 211 13.86 -6.36 9.71
C VAL A 211 14.72 -5.26 9.11
N CYS A 212 14.26 -4.74 7.97
CA CYS A 212 14.86 -3.59 7.30
C CYS A 212 13.96 -2.38 7.55
N THR A 213 14.50 -1.34 8.19
CA THR A 213 13.80 -0.06 8.43
C THR A 213 14.38 1.03 7.56
N MET A 214 13.52 1.91 7.05
CA MET A 214 13.98 3.12 6.38
C MET A 214 14.71 4.05 7.37
N PRO A 215 15.69 4.83 6.90
CA PRO A 215 16.63 5.54 7.79
C PRO A 215 16.02 6.71 8.57
N ASP A 216 14.84 7.19 8.20
CA ASP A 216 14.20 8.32 8.85
C ASP A 216 13.74 7.97 10.27
N ALA A 217 13.97 8.90 11.18
CA ALA A 217 13.57 8.76 12.56
C ALA A 217 12.03 8.81 12.68
N ASN A 218 11.48 7.87 13.43
CA ASN A 218 10.05 7.83 13.69
C ASN A 218 9.62 9.02 14.56
N ASN A 219 8.92 9.97 13.94
CA ASN A 219 8.41 11.19 14.56
C ASN A 219 6.91 11.10 14.92
N ILE A 220 6.28 9.93 14.75
CA ILE A 220 4.88 9.69 15.13
C ILE A 220 4.82 9.27 16.60
N ASP A 221 5.48 8.17 16.95
CA ASP A 221 5.45 7.61 18.30
C ASP A 221 6.85 7.39 18.92
N GLY A 222 7.91 7.66 18.16
CA GLY A 222 9.30 7.41 18.59
C GLY A 222 9.63 5.93 18.77
N GLY A 223 8.77 5.02 18.30
CA GLY A 223 8.91 3.58 18.39
C GLY A 223 9.99 2.99 17.48
N ALA A 224 9.97 1.66 17.33
CA ALA A 224 10.91 0.91 16.49
C ALA A 224 10.45 0.77 15.02
N CYS A 225 9.25 1.23 14.69
CA CYS A 225 8.74 1.22 13.32
C CYS A 225 9.50 2.25 12.48
N GLY A 226 9.81 1.89 11.23
CA GLY A 226 10.37 2.83 10.26
C GLY A 226 9.30 3.77 9.71
N MET A 227 9.75 4.85 9.08
CA MET A 227 8.89 5.85 8.45
C MET A 227 8.90 5.69 6.93
N SER A 228 7.74 5.86 6.30
CA SER A 228 7.70 6.00 4.84
C SER A 228 8.56 7.20 4.40
N ILE A 229 9.28 7.07 3.29
CA ILE A 229 10.13 8.15 2.78
C ILE A 229 9.35 9.42 2.39
N TYR A 230 8.04 9.32 2.21
CA TYR A 230 7.14 10.46 1.94
C TYR A 230 6.19 10.77 3.10
N ALA A 231 6.41 10.17 4.28
CA ALA A 231 5.53 10.37 5.44
C ALA A 231 5.33 11.86 5.80
N ASN A 232 6.39 12.65 5.69
CA ASN A 232 6.39 14.07 6.02
C ASN A 232 5.92 14.98 4.86
N ALA A 233 5.69 14.42 3.66
CA ALA A 233 5.27 15.15 2.46
C ALA A 233 3.81 14.86 2.06
N LEU A 234 2.98 14.36 2.99
CA LEU A 234 1.59 14.02 2.70
C LEU A 234 0.73 15.23 2.28
N PRO A 235 0.87 16.41 2.91
CA PRO A 235 0.13 17.61 2.48
C PRO A 235 0.48 18.02 1.05
N GLU A 236 1.75 17.93 0.67
CA GLU A 236 2.27 18.28 -0.66
C GLU A 236 1.76 17.29 -1.71
N LEU A 237 1.76 15.99 -1.41
CA LEU A 237 1.20 14.96 -2.29
C LEU A 237 -0.29 15.19 -2.56
N ARG A 238 -1.06 15.52 -1.51
CA ARG A 238 -2.46 15.90 -1.66
C ARG A 238 -2.63 17.17 -2.50
N GLY A 239 -1.81 18.20 -2.23
CA GLY A 239 -1.83 19.45 -3.00
C GLY A 239 -1.53 19.21 -4.49
N LEU A 240 -0.61 18.31 -4.78
CA LEU A 240 -0.26 17.92 -6.15
C LEU A 240 -1.42 17.23 -6.87
N ASP A 241 -2.11 16.29 -6.20
CA ASP A 241 -3.28 15.60 -6.75
C ASP A 241 -4.43 16.58 -7.04
N VAL A 242 -4.69 17.52 -6.13
CA VAL A 242 -5.71 18.60 -6.32
C VAL A 242 -5.34 19.50 -7.50
N ALA A 243 -4.09 19.94 -7.59
CA ALA A 243 -3.63 20.77 -8.69
C ALA A 243 -3.71 20.06 -10.04
N TRP A 244 -3.35 18.77 -10.05
CA TRP A 244 -3.47 17.91 -11.23
C TRP A 244 -4.94 17.76 -11.67
N SER A 245 -5.84 17.43 -10.74
CA SER A 245 -7.27 17.28 -11.03
C SER A 245 -7.84 18.56 -11.62
N ALA A 246 -7.54 19.71 -10.99
CA ALA A 246 -7.97 21.01 -11.49
C ALA A 246 -7.42 21.34 -12.89
N MET A 247 -6.19 20.93 -13.22
CA MET A 247 -5.62 21.09 -14.56
C MET A 247 -6.34 20.21 -15.59
N VAL A 248 -6.62 18.96 -15.25
CA VAL A 248 -7.35 18.03 -16.12
C VAL A 248 -8.77 18.54 -16.39
N ASP A 249 -9.46 19.01 -15.36
CA ASP A 249 -10.81 19.56 -15.50
C ASP A 249 -10.81 20.81 -16.39
N GLU A 250 -9.84 21.71 -16.21
CA GLU A 250 -9.72 22.88 -17.08
C GLU A 250 -9.47 22.50 -18.54
N ILE A 251 -8.63 21.48 -18.80
CA ILE A 251 -8.42 20.97 -20.16
C ILE A 251 -9.72 20.40 -20.73
N GLN A 252 -10.53 19.73 -19.91
CA GLN A 252 -11.83 19.21 -20.34
C GLN A 252 -12.86 20.32 -20.58
N ASP A 253 -12.88 21.32 -19.69
CA ASP A 253 -13.79 22.46 -19.76
C ASP A 253 -13.38 23.51 -20.82
N SER A 254 -12.11 23.52 -21.24
CA SER A 254 -11.60 24.44 -22.30
C SER A 254 -12.11 24.10 -23.68
N ARG A 255 -12.82 23.01 -23.86
CA ARG A 255 -13.47 22.69 -25.13
C ARG A 255 -14.49 23.78 -25.45
N SER A 256 -14.49 24.25 -26.72
CA SER A 256 -15.40 25.28 -27.18
C SER A 256 -16.86 24.88 -26.87
N ILE A 257 -17.59 25.82 -26.27
CA ILE A 257 -19.01 25.66 -25.99
C ILE A 257 -19.78 26.46 -27.04
N ALA A 258 -20.65 25.80 -27.77
CA ALA A 258 -21.60 26.44 -28.64
C ALA A 258 -22.87 26.75 -27.86
N LEU A 259 -23.22 28.03 -27.74
CA LEU A 259 -24.52 28.46 -27.24
C LEU A 259 -25.50 28.54 -28.40
N VAL A 260 -26.55 27.76 -28.35
CA VAL A 260 -27.55 27.69 -29.43
C VAL A 260 -28.94 27.99 -28.86
N ASP A 261 -29.68 28.87 -29.55
CA ASP A 261 -31.07 29.14 -29.19
C ASP A 261 -31.93 27.89 -29.40
N ASP A 262 -32.81 27.59 -28.44
CA ASP A 262 -33.75 26.44 -28.50
C ASP A 262 -34.61 26.44 -29.78
N ARG A 263 -34.85 27.61 -30.36
CA ARG A 263 -35.58 27.76 -31.62
C ARG A 263 -34.82 27.20 -32.84
N LEU A 264 -33.49 27.29 -32.83
CA LEU A 264 -32.65 26.72 -33.89
C LEU A 264 -32.58 25.17 -33.84
N LEU A 265 -32.93 24.63 -32.68
CA LEU A 265 -32.98 23.17 -32.46
C LEU A 265 -34.32 22.55 -32.88
N ARG A 266 -35.34 23.37 -33.14
CA ARG A 266 -36.68 22.94 -33.51
C ARG A 266 -36.98 23.33 -34.97
N GLU A 267 -36.98 22.33 -35.85
CA GLU A 267 -37.50 22.55 -37.20
C GLU A 267 -39.03 22.64 -37.18
N PRO A 268 -39.63 23.68 -37.80
CA PRO A 268 -41.10 23.78 -37.90
C PRO A 268 -41.63 22.61 -38.73
N GLY A 269 -42.40 21.72 -38.10
CA GLY A 269 -43.15 20.66 -38.78
C GLY A 269 -42.53 19.25 -38.74
N ARG A 270 -41.34 19.05 -38.18
CA ARG A 270 -40.76 17.70 -37.95
C ARG A 270 -40.66 17.34 -36.47
N LYS A 271 -41.36 16.31 -36.06
CA LYS A 271 -41.12 15.67 -34.75
C LYS A 271 -39.88 14.79 -34.92
N ASN A 272 -38.85 15.05 -34.12
CA ASN A 272 -37.61 14.27 -33.98
C ASN A 272 -36.58 14.38 -35.14
N VAL A 273 -36.01 15.55 -35.35
CA VAL A 273 -34.74 15.68 -36.06
C VAL A 273 -33.62 15.66 -35.02
N SER A 274 -32.79 14.63 -35.01
CA SER A 274 -31.56 14.65 -34.24
C SER A 274 -30.52 15.50 -34.97
N VAL A 275 -30.39 16.76 -34.55
CA VAL A 275 -29.28 17.60 -35.01
C VAL A 275 -28.03 17.08 -34.32
N ARG A 276 -26.98 16.71 -35.09
CA ARG A 276 -25.66 16.40 -34.54
C ARG A 276 -25.02 17.71 -34.08
N LEU A 277 -25.19 18.02 -32.81
CA LEU A 277 -24.59 19.17 -32.17
C LEU A 277 -23.17 18.83 -31.68
N PRO A 278 -22.25 19.81 -31.62
CA PRO A 278 -20.98 19.64 -30.95
C PRO A 278 -21.19 19.11 -29.52
N ARG A 279 -20.20 18.44 -28.97
CA ARG A 279 -20.27 17.67 -27.73
C ARG A 279 -20.71 18.48 -26.48
N TYR A 280 -20.59 19.82 -26.54
CA TYR A 280 -20.95 20.73 -25.47
C TYR A 280 -21.84 21.85 -26.05
N VAL A 281 -23.15 21.68 -25.92
CA VAL A 281 -24.14 22.68 -26.27
C VAL A 281 -24.90 23.03 -25.03
N GLN A 282 -24.86 24.29 -24.63
CA GLN A 282 -25.71 24.79 -23.58
C GLN A 282 -26.94 25.46 -24.21
N ASN A 283 -28.12 24.94 -23.86
CA ASN A 283 -29.38 25.55 -24.26
C ASN A 283 -29.62 26.84 -23.48
N VAL A 284 -29.78 27.95 -24.18
CA VAL A 284 -30.14 29.24 -23.57
C VAL A 284 -31.57 29.56 -23.96
N ALA A 285 -32.48 29.59 -22.96
CA ALA A 285 -33.83 30.06 -23.16
C ALA A 285 -33.81 31.57 -23.44
N GLY A 286 -33.96 31.95 -24.68
CA GLY A 286 -33.92 33.32 -25.10
C GLY A 286 -35.22 34.07 -24.80
N SER A 287 -35.10 35.24 -24.19
CA SER A 287 -36.22 36.19 -24.00
C SER A 287 -36.31 37.21 -25.13
N ALA A 288 -35.46 37.19 -26.13
CA ALA A 288 -35.40 38.19 -27.19
C ALA A 288 -35.78 37.60 -28.56
N ALA A 289 -36.23 38.46 -29.46
CA ALA A 289 -36.78 38.13 -30.76
C ALA A 289 -35.80 37.57 -31.78
N GLU A 290 -34.50 37.43 -31.46
CA GLU A 290 -33.46 36.97 -32.38
C GLU A 290 -32.89 35.63 -31.92
N SER A 291 -32.87 34.63 -32.80
CA SER A 291 -32.15 33.40 -32.64
C SER A 291 -30.64 33.64 -32.76
N PHE A 292 -29.82 33.14 -31.82
CA PHE A 292 -28.39 33.35 -31.87
C PHE A 292 -27.62 32.03 -31.72
N TYR A 293 -26.45 32.02 -32.35
CA TYR A 293 -25.39 31.05 -32.13
C TYR A 293 -24.15 31.82 -31.70
N LYS A 294 -23.50 31.37 -30.62
CA LYS A 294 -22.26 31.94 -30.15
C LYS A 294 -21.32 30.85 -29.70
N GLU A 295 -20.18 30.83 -30.31
CA GLU A 295 -19.06 29.97 -29.87
C GLU A 295 -18.24 30.77 -28.85
N ILE A 296 -18.00 30.17 -27.69
CA ILE A 296 -17.17 30.72 -26.63
C ILE A 296 -15.87 29.91 -26.61
N ASP A 297 -14.82 30.56 -27.02
CA ASP A 297 -13.46 30.02 -26.90
C ASP A 297 -12.90 30.36 -25.52
N ARG A 298 -12.66 29.34 -24.70
CA ARG A 298 -12.08 29.50 -23.37
C ARG A 298 -10.57 29.37 -23.44
N LYS A 299 -9.86 30.41 -23.00
CA LYS A 299 -8.40 30.36 -22.88
C LYS A 299 -7.99 29.48 -21.73
N LEU A 300 -7.12 28.50 -21.99
CA LEU A 300 -6.51 27.66 -21.01
C LEU A 300 -5.55 28.45 -20.10
N LYS A 301 -5.68 28.30 -18.79
CA LYS A 301 -4.76 28.87 -17.79
C LYS A 301 -3.63 27.89 -17.42
N THR A 302 -3.22 27.09 -18.37
CA THR A 302 -2.22 26.02 -18.15
C THR A 302 -0.89 26.52 -17.60
N GLY A 303 -0.45 27.73 -18.02
CA GLY A 303 0.82 28.29 -17.55
C GLY A 303 0.81 28.62 -16.05
N GLU A 304 -0.27 29.17 -15.52
CA GLU A 304 -0.41 29.48 -14.09
C GLU A 304 -0.46 28.20 -13.24
N ARG A 305 -1.18 27.19 -13.71
CA ARG A 305 -1.31 25.90 -13.02
C ARG A 305 -0.03 25.08 -13.09
N GLN A 306 0.68 25.10 -14.21
CA GLN A 306 1.99 24.46 -14.32
C GLN A 306 2.98 25.04 -13.31
N THR A 307 2.94 26.37 -13.13
CA THR A 307 3.77 27.02 -12.10
C THR A 307 3.39 26.56 -10.71
N GLY A 308 2.09 26.41 -10.40
CA GLY A 308 1.63 25.87 -9.12
C GLY A 308 2.10 24.43 -8.88
N ILE A 309 2.02 23.57 -9.88
CA ILE A 309 2.51 22.18 -9.80
C ILE A 309 4.03 22.16 -9.57
N ASN A 310 4.79 22.97 -10.29
CA ASN A 310 6.24 23.06 -10.13
C ASN A 310 6.68 23.59 -8.76
N MET A 311 5.83 24.32 -8.05
CA MET A 311 6.08 24.76 -6.68
C MET A 311 5.83 23.66 -5.63
N LEU A 312 5.05 22.63 -5.98
CA LEU A 312 4.74 21.50 -5.11
C LEU A 312 5.70 20.31 -5.29
N LEU A 313 6.40 20.27 -6.41
CA LEU A 313 7.45 19.29 -6.72
C LEU A 313 8.81 19.76 -6.21
#